data_2544002882a3dbe05570f76b5c2501f2
#
_entry.id   2544002882a3dbe05570f76b5c2501f2
#
_cell.length_a   1.000
_cell.length_b   1.000
_cell.length_c   1.000
_cell.angle_alpha   90.00
_cell.angle_beta   90.00
_cell.angle_gamma   90.00
#
_symmetry.space_group_name_H-M   'P 1'
#
loop_
_entity.id
_entity.type
_entity.pdbx_description
1 polymer ?
#
loop_
_entity_poly.entity_id
_entity_poly.type
_entity_poly.pdbx_seq_one_letter_code
_entity_poly.pdbx_strand_id
1 'polypeptide(L)'
;MSEKKDYLKEVVKHIDIKQHNVVPLVDAMADMAFTAKDLNRAANILDTMIKDKDCAVILTLAGSLFSAGLKKVVYDMVMNNMVDAIVSTGAIMVDQDFFEALGFKHYKGTKWVDDNEMRDLHIDRIYDTFIDEDELRICDDTTALIFDSMKPGAYSSREFLWEFGKYLDENGGPKVDDSVIYAAYKKSVPIFVPAFSDCSA
;
A
#
# COMPACT_ATOMS: atom_id res chain seq x y z
N MET A 1 -20.07 20.23 -19.60
CA MET A 1 -18.79 19.55 -19.50
C MET A 1 -18.65 19.10 -18.07
N SER A 2 -18.24 17.86 -17.85
CA SER A 2 -17.94 17.37 -16.50
C SER A 2 -16.72 18.13 -15.95
N GLU A 3 -16.66 18.33 -14.65
CA GLU A 3 -15.52 18.94 -13.98
C GLU A 3 -14.77 17.87 -13.19
N LYS A 4 -13.47 18.07 -12.94
CA LYS A 4 -12.61 17.15 -12.15
C LYS A 4 -13.27 16.72 -10.83
N LYS A 5 -13.89 17.65 -10.11
CA LYS A 5 -14.62 17.39 -8.86
C LYS A 5 -15.82 16.43 -9.00
N ASP A 6 -16.33 16.22 -10.23
CA ASP A 6 -17.45 15.32 -10.46
C ASP A 6 -17.03 13.86 -10.41
N TYR A 7 -15.76 13.59 -10.64
CA TYR A 7 -15.14 12.27 -10.61
C TYR A 7 -14.49 11.96 -9.25
N LEU A 8 -13.92 12.94 -8.55
CA LEU A 8 -13.19 12.79 -7.30
C LEU A 8 -14.10 12.99 -6.07
N LYS A 9 -15.17 12.20 -5.96
CA LYS A 9 -16.21 12.35 -4.92
C LYS A 9 -16.16 11.29 -3.83
N GLU A 10 -16.06 10.03 -4.23
CA GLU A 10 -16.18 8.91 -3.32
C GLU A 10 -14.82 8.30 -3.03
N VAL A 11 -14.28 8.58 -1.85
CA VAL A 11 -12.96 8.08 -1.44
C VAL A 11 -13.00 6.58 -1.21
N VAL A 12 -11.97 5.87 -1.69
CA VAL A 12 -11.75 4.46 -1.38
C VAL A 12 -11.51 4.31 0.13
N LYS A 13 -12.15 3.34 0.76
CA LYS A 13 -11.99 3.04 2.19
C LYS A 13 -11.19 1.76 2.37
N HIS A 14 -10.20 1.81 3.22
CA HIS A 14 -9.45 0.61 3.60
C HIS A 14 -10.28 -0.25 4.54
N ILE A 15 -10.30 -1.55 4.26
CA ILE A 15 -11.00 -2.50 5.12
C ILE A 15 -10.26 -2.69 6.44
N ASP A 16 -10.97 -2.61 7.56
CA ASP A 16 -10.48 -3.02 8.87
C ASP A 16 -10.94 -4.45 9.16
N ILE A 17 -10.09 -5.42 8.85
CA ILE A 17 -10.41 -6.85 9.04
C ILE A 17 -10.59 -7.23 10.50
N LYS A 18 -10.08 -6.43 11.45
CA LYS A 18 -10.24 -6.70 12.90
C LYS A 18 -11.69 -6.52 13.38
N GLN A 19 -12.52 -5.84 12.58
CA GLN A 19 -13.95 -5.70 12.87
C GLN A 19 -14.79 -6.91 12.43
N HIS A 20 -14.16 -7.90 11.78
CA HIS A 20 -14.83 -9.05 11.21
C HIS A 20 -14.24 -10.35 11.76
N ASN A 21 -15.09 -11.28 12.20
CA ASN A 21 -14.65 -12.62 12.56
C ASN A 21 -15.03 -13.62 11.48
N VAL A 22 -14.06 -13.98 10.64
CA VAL A 22 -14.22 -14.97 9.57
C VAL A 22 -13.63 -16.34 9.92
N VAL A 23 -13.05 -16.49 11.10
CA VAL A 23 -12.41 -17.75 11.54
C VAL A 23 -13.37 -18.92 11.43
N PRO A 24 -14.62 -18.89 11.95
CA PRO A 24 -15.52 -20.03 11.85
C PRO A 24 -15.86 -20.42 10.40
N LEU A 25 -15.92 -19.44 9.48
CA LEU A 25 -16.17 -19.68 8.07
C LEU A 25 -14.98 -20.36 7.41
N VAL A 26 -13.77 -19.87 7.67
CA VAL A 26 -12.55 -20.46 7.10
C VAL A 26 -12.29 -21.85 7.68
N ASP A 27 -12.57 -22.07 8.95
CA ASP A 27 -12.43 -23.37 9.60
C ASP A 27 -13.39 -24.40 8.99
N ALA A 28 -14.64 -24.03 8.72
CA ALA A 28 -15.62 -24.91 8.06
C ALA A 28 -15.19 -25.30 6.62
N MET A 29 -14.35 -24.50 5.97
CA MET A 29 -13.80 -24.81 4.64
C MET A 29 -12.83 -26.00 4.65
N ALA A 30 -12.32 -26.44 5.81
CA ALA A 30 -11.46 -27.61 5.93
C ALA A 30 -12.14 -28.90 5.42
N ASP A 31 -13.45 -29.00 5.62
CA ASP A 31 -14.26 -30.15 5.20
C ASP A 31 -14.76 -30.09 3.75
N MET A 32 -14.41 -29.01 3.04
CA MET A 32 -14.72 -28.83 1.62
C MET A 32 -13.63 -29.41 0.71
N ALA A 33 -13.80 -29.25 -0.60
CA ALA A 33 -12.82 -29.64 -1.60
C ALA A 33 -12.29 -28.44 -2.39
N PHE A 34 -11.28 -28.65 -3.21
CA PHE A 34 -10.66 -27.65 -4.08
C PHE A 34 -10.15 -26.42 -3.30
N THR A 35 -10.30 -25.23 -3.87
CA THR A 35 -9.73 -23.96 -3.37
C THR A 35 -10.21 -23.59 -1.97
N ALA A 36 -11.41 -23.98 -1.56
CA ALA A 36 -11.93 -23.68 -0.23
C ALA A 36 -11.07 -24.35 0.86
N LYS A 37 -10.77 -25.66 0.70
CA LYS A 37 -9.88 -26.40 1.60
C LYS A 37 -8.46 -25.82 1.57
N ASP A 38 -7.98 -25.39 0.40
CA ASP A 38 -6.66 -24.81 0.28
C ASP A 38 -6.56 -23.44 0.98
N LEU A 39 -7.64 -22.66 0.98
CA LEU A 39 -7.70 -21.41 1.75
C LEU A 39 -7.59 -21.66 3.25
N ASN A 40 -8.32 -22.65 3.79
CA ASN A 40 -8.18 -23.06 5.20
C ASN A 40 -6.75 -23.50 5.49
N ARG A 41 -6.16 -24.34 4.62
CA ARG A 41 -4.78 -24.80 4.79
C ARG A 41 -3.79 -23.63 4.79
N ALA A 42 -3.95 -22.67 3.89
CA ALA A 42 -3.08 -21.49 3.82
C ALA A 42 -3.18 -20.63 5.10
N ALA A 43 -4.40 -20.44 5.62
CA ALA A 43 -4.61 -19.73 6.88
C ALA A 43 -3.92 -20.42 8.06
N ASN A 44 -4.03 -21.75 8.16
CA ASN A 44 -3.37 -22.53 9.22
C ASN A 44 -1.84 -22.52 9.10
N ILE A 45 -1.29 -22.54 7.87
CA ILE A 45 0.16 -22.42 7.65
C ILE A 45 0.64 -21.04 8.12
N LEU A 46 -0.05 -19.96 7.73
CA LEU A 46 0.31 -18.60 8.16
C LEU A 46 0.25 -18.45 9.68
N ASP A 47 -0.79 -18.98 10.32
CA ASP A 47 -0.92 -18.96 11.78
C ASP A 47 0.24 -19.70 12.45
N THR A 48 0.67 -20.83 11.90
CA THR A 48 1.82 -21.58 12.37
C THR A 48 3.12 -20.80 12.21
N MET A 49 3.35 -20.20 11.03
CA MET A 49 4.53 -19.37 10.76
C MET A 49 4.67 -18.21 11.74
N ILE A 50 3.55 -17.50 12.01
CA ILE A 50 3.55 -16.35 12.93
C ILE A 50 3.88 -16.78 14.39
N LYS A 51 3.48 -17.98 14.77
CA LYS A 51 3.73 -18.52 16.12
C LYS A 51 5.12 -19.13 16.32
N ASP A 52 5.75 -19.52 15.22
CA ASP A 52 7.09 -20.13 15.23
C ASP A 52 8.16 -19.06 15.32
N LYS A 53 8.94 -19.07 16.42
CA LYS A 53 10.00 -18.08 16.66
C LYS A 53 11.22 -18.23 15.74
N ASP A 54 11.37 -19.38 15.13
CA ASP A 54 12.47 -19.70 14.21
C ASP A 54 12.07 -19.50 12.74
N CYS A 55 10.82 -19.04 12.48
CA CYS A 55 10.30 -18.76 11.16
C CYS A 55 10.27 -17.26 10.90
N ALA A 56 10.90 -16.80 9.81
CA ALA A 56 10.76 -15.45 9.29
C ALA A 56 9.61 -15.39 8.27
N VAL A 57 8.75 -14.41 8.41
CA VAL A 57 7.62 -14.16 7.50
C VAL A 57 7.96 -13.00 6.56
N ILE A 58 8.14 -13.29 5.28
CA ILE A 58 8.37 -12.28 4.24
C ILE A 58 7.07 -12.10 3.46
N LEU A 59 6.51 -10.88 3.50
CA LEU A 59 5.31 -10.54 2.75
C LEU A 59 5.68 -9.97 1.38
N THR A 60 5.20 -10.58 0.32
CA THR A 60 5.39 -10.07 -1.05
C THR A 60 4.10 -9.44 -1.57
N LEU A 61 4.22 -8.24 -2.13
CA LEU A 61 3.11 -7.43 -2.61
C LEU A 61 3.33 -7.02 -4.07
N ALA A 62 2.28 -7.12 -4.88
CA ALA A 62 2.25 -6.64 -6.26
C ALA A 62 0.84 -6.20 -6.66
N GLY A 63 0.72 -5.40 -7.72
CA GLY A 63 -0.53 -4.80 -8.16
C GLY A 63 -0.97 -3.61 -7.29
N SER A 64 -2.13 -3.05 -7.59
CA SER A 64 -2.62 -1.83 -6.93
C SER A 64 -3.41 -2.12 -5.65
N LEU A 65 -2.83 -2.89 -4.72
CA LEU A 65 -3.54 -3.41 -3.54
C LEU A 65 -3.98 -2.31 -2.58
N PHE A 66 -3.18 -1.25 -2.42
CA PHE A 66 -3.51 -0.19 -1.46
C PHE A 66 -4.57 0.75 -2.03
N SER A 67 -4.47 1.12 -3.30
CA SER A 67 -5.54 1.86 -3.97
C SER A 67 -6.86 1.08 -4.04
N ALA A 68 -6.80 -0.26 -3.98
CA ALA A 68 -7.97 -1.14 -3.87
C ALA A 68 -8.56 -1.26 -2.45
N GLY A 69 -7.96 -0.62 -1.44
CA GLY A 69 -8.49 -0.60 -0.07
C GLY A 69 -7.89 -1.63 0.89
N LEU A 70 -6.76 -2.26 0.55
CA LEU A 70 -6.11 -3.30 1.39
C LEU A 70 -4.95 -2.78 2.25
N LYS A 71 -4.59 -1.49 2.19
CA LYS A 71 -3.45 -0.91 2.91
C LYS A 71 -3.52 -1.20 4.42
N LYS A 72 -4.69 -1.00 5.03
CA LYS A 72 -4.87 -1.21 6.46
C LYS A 72 -4.60 -2.65 6.90
N VAL A 73 -4.84 -3.64 6.06
CA VAL A 73 -4.51 -5.04 6.35
C VAL A 73 -3.00 -5.20 6.53
N VAL A 74 -2.21 -4.66 5.60
CA VAL A 74 -0.75 -4.73 5.65
C VAL A 74 -0.20 -3.90 6.81
N TYR A 75 -0.75 -2.70 7.03
CA TYR A 75 -0.42 -1.88 8.21
C TYR A 75 -0.61 -2.66 9.52
N ASP A 76 -1.76 -3.31 9.69
CA ASP A 76 -2.05 -4.09 10.88
C ASP A 76 -1.11 -5.31 11.03
N MET A 77 -0.72 -5.96 9.93
CA MET A 77 0.27 -7.04 9.96
C MET A 77 1.64 -6.55 10.48
N VAL A 78 2.10 -5.39 10.00
CA VAL A 78 3.36 -4.78 10.47
C VAL A 78 3.25 -4.39 11.94
N MET A 79 2.20 -3.68 12.32
CA MET A 79 2.02 -3.18 13.69
C MET A 79 1.89 -4.30 14.72
N ASN A 80 1.36 -5.45 14.33
CA ASN A 80 1.21 -6.63 15.20
C ASN A 80 2.36 -7.63 15.09
N ASN A 81 3.48 -7.25 14.45
CA ASN A 81 4.69 -8.07 14.30
C ASN A 81 4.41 -9.43 13.60
N MET A 82 3.53 -9.43 12.60
CA MET A 82 3.17 -10.61 11.83
C MET A 82 4.08 -10.82 10.62
N VAL A 83 4.92 -9.83 10.28
CA VAL A 83 5.86 -9.87 9.16
C VAL A 83 7.23 -9.33 9.59
N ASP A 84 8.28 -9.94 9.07
CA ASP A 84 9.68 -9.58 9.36
C ASP A 84 10.32 -8.77 8.22
N ALA A 85 9.79 -8.90 7.01
CA ALA A 85 10.20 -8.10 5.85
C ALA A 85 9.07 -7.97 4.84
N ILE A 86 9.12 -6.91 4.05
CA ILE A 86 8.20 -6.69 2.92
C ILE A 86 9.03 -6.60 1.63
N VAL A 87 8.56 -7.26 0.56
CA VAL A 87 9.05 -7.06 -0.80
C VAL A 87 7.89 -6.55 -1.64
N SER A 88 8.05 -5.39 -2.27
CA SER A 88 6.96 -4.68 -2.94
C SER A 88 7.41 -4.04 -4.25
N THR A 89 6.50 -3.31 -4.91
CA THR A 89 6.78 -2.46 -6.06
C THR A 89 6.88 -1.00 -5.64
N GLY A 90 7.55 -0.17 -6.46
CA GLY A 90 7.57 1.29 -6.28
C GLY A 90 6.16 1.87 -6.26
N ALA A 91 5.31 1.45 -7.21
CA ALA A 91 3.93 1.90 -7.29
C ALA A 91 3.11 1.68 -6.00
N ILE A 92 3.27 0.54 -5.30
CA ILE A 92 2.56 0.32 -4.03
C ILE A 92 3.10 1.23 -2.93
N MET A 93 4.41 1.39 -2.83
CA MET A 93 5.03 2.13 -1.73
C MET A 93 4.98 3.64 -1.95
N VAL A 94 5.27 4.13 -3.16
CA VAL A 94 5.32 5.56 -3.46
C VAL A 94 3.94 6.08 -3.87
N ASP A 95 3.37 5.56 -4.96
CA ASP A 95 2.17 6.11 -5.58
C ASP A 95 0.88 5.77 -4.80
N GLN A 96 0.95 4.87 -3.81
CA GLN A 96 -0.21 4.49 -3.01
C GLN A 96 -0.01 4.76 -1.52
N ASP A 97 1.00 4.17 -0.85
CA ASP A 97 1.16 4.35 0.59
C ASP A 97 1.65 5.76 0.95
N PHE A 98 2.77 6.19 0.34
CA PHE A 98 3.34 7.51 0.59
C PHE A 98 2.42 8.63 0.13
N PHE A 99 1.81 8.50 -1.05
CA PHE A 99 0.78 9.38 -1.57
C PHE A 99 -0.35 9.62 -0.56
N GLU A 100 -0.92 8.54 0.01
CA GLU A 100 -1.96 8.69 1.02
C GLU A 100 -1.43 9.23 2.35
N ALA A 101 -0.18 8.91 2.74
CA ALA A 101 0.44 9.46 3.93
C ALA A 101 0.57 10.99 3.88
N LEU A 102 0.83 11.54 2.69
CA LEU A 102 0.84 12.98 2.43
C LEU A 102 -0.56 13.62 2.54
N GLY A 103 -1.63 12.83 2.59
CA GLY A 103 -3.02 13.26 2.77
C GLY A 103 -3.88 13.16 1.53
N PHE A 104 -3.32 12.72 0.41
CA PHE A 104 -4.03 12.53 -0.85
C PHE A 104 -4.91 11.28 -0.82
N LYS A 105 -5.71 11.06 -1.85
CA LYS A 105 -6.76 10.04 -1.80
C LYS A 105 -6.93 9.33 -3.12
N HIS A 106 -7.26 8.04 -3.03
CA HIS A 106 -7.82 7.29 -4.13
C HIS A 106 -9.35 7.38 -4.11
N TYR A 107 -9.96 7.48 -5.28
CA TYR A 107 -11.39 7.67 -5.41
C TYR A 107 -12.01 6.51 -6.18
N LYS A 108 -13.22 6.12 -5.77
CA LYS A 108 -14.01 5.14 -6.52
C LYS A 108 -14.52 5.77 -7.81
N GLY A 109 -14.26 5.11 -8.90
CA GLY A 109 -14.66 5.49 -10.23
C GLY A 109 -15.40 4.39 -10.96
N THR A 110 -15.27 4.38 -12.26
CA THR A 110 -15.78 3.33 -13.13
C THR A 110 -14.83 3.14 -14.31
N LYS A 111 -14.76 1.91 -14.80
CA LYS A 111 -13.98 1.58 -16.01
C LYS A 111 -14.63 2.07 -17.31
N TRP A 112 -15.84 2.58 -17.23
CA TRP A 112 -16.63 3.01 -18.38
C TRP A 112 -16.60 4.52 -18.60
N VAL A 113 -15.44 5.15 -18.40
CA VAL A 113 -15.18 6.56 -18.69
C VAL A 113 -14.40 6.70 -19.98
N ASP A 114 -14.42 7.89 -20.57
CA ASP A 114 -13.54 8.24 -21.68
C ASP A 114 -12.17 8.65 -21.13
N ASP A 115 -11.14 7.86 -21.44
CA ASP A 115 -9.77 8.12 -20.98
C ASP A 115 -9.20 9.45 -21.54
N ASN A 116 -9.72 9.97 -22.66
CA ASN A 116 -9.34 11.31 -23.14
C ASN A 116 -9.91 12.39 -22.25
N GLU A 117 -11.17 12.24 -21.79
CA GLU A 117 -11.76 13.17 -20.83
C GLU A 117 -11.01 13.12 -19.50
N MET A 118 -10.63 11.93 -19.01
CA MET A 118 -9.82 11.78 -17.79
C MET A 118 -8.49 12.50 -17.92
N ARG A 119 -7.76 12.27 -19.01
CA ARG A 119 -6.49 12.95 -19.30
C ARG A 119 -6.65 14.49 -19.33
N ASP A 120 -7.68 15.00 -20.02
CA ASP A 120 -7.89 16.44 -20.15
C ASP A 120 -8.30 17.10 -18.81
N LEU A 121 -8.80 16.29 -17.86
CA LEU A 121 -9.10 16.69 -16.48
C LEU A 121 -7.96 16.40 -15.49
N HIS A 122 -6.82 15.89 -15.94
CA HIS A 122 -5.70 15.47 -15.09
C HIS A 122 -6.15 14.45 -14.02
N ILE A 123 -6.80 13.38 -14.46
CA ILE A 123 -7.23 12.27 -13.63
C ILE A 123 -6.60 10.99 -14.17
N ASP A 124 -5.77 10.35 -13.38
CA ASP A 124 -5.28 9.01 -13.66
C ASP A 124 -6.30 7.96 -13.25
N ARG A 125 -6.34 6.85 -14.00
CA ARG A 125 -7.28 5.77 -13.77
C ARG A 125 -6.57 4.41 -13.67
N ILE A 126 -6.84 3.73 -12.57
CA ILE A 126 -6.46 2.32 -12.38
C ILE A 126 -7.76 1.51 -12.30
N TYR A 127 -8.17 0.87 -13.39
CA TYR A 127 -9.46 0.18 -13.54
C TYR A 127 -10.65 1.11 -13.20
N ASP A 128 -11.23 0.95 -12.02
CA ASP A 128 -12.35 1.72 -11.48
C ASP A 128 -11.96 2.62 -10.31
N THR A 129 -10.66 2.93 -10.20
CA THR A 129 -10.12 3.82 -9.17
C THR A 129 -9.50 5.04 -9.86
N PHE A 130 -9.81 6.24 -9.36
CA PHE A 130 -9.32 7.50 -9.86
C PHE A 130 -8.30 8.11 -8.91
N ILE A 131 -7.31 8.78 -9.48
CA ILE A 131 -6.23 9.50 -8.78
C ILE A 131 -6.15 10.90 -9.38
N ASP A 132 -6.02 11.91 -8.54
CA ASP A 132 -5.70 13.25 -8.98
C ASP A 132 -4.25 13.34 -9.44
N GLU A 133 -4.00 13.56 -10.75
CA GLU A 133 -2.65 13.65 -11.32
C GLU A 133 -1.86 14.83 -10.75
N ASP A 134 -2.52 15.94 -10.40
CA ASP A 134 -1.84 17.08 -9.81
C ASP A 134 -1.36 16.76 -8.38
N GLU A 135 -2.13 15.98 -7.60
CA GLU A 135 -1.73 15.48 -6.29
C GLU A 135 -0.60 14.43 -6.41
N LEU A 136 -0.65 13.56 -7.42
CA LEU A 136 0.40 12.57 -7.68
C LEU A 136 1.73 13.27 -8.01
N ARG A 137 1.70 14.34 -8.80
CA ARG A 137 2.87 15.16 -9.11
C ARG A 137 3.51 15.78 -7.85
N ILE A 138 2.70 16.20 -6.87
CA ILE A 138 3.21 16.68 -5.58
C ILE A 138 3.89 15.54 -4.80
N CYS A 139 3.37 14.31 -4.90
CA CYS A 139 4.01 13.13 -4.32
C CYS A 139 5.38 12.88 -4.98
N ASP A 140 5.47 12.96 -6.30
CA ASP A 140 6.71 12.79 -7.07
C ASP A 140 7.75 13.86 -6.70
N ASP A 141 7.34 15.13 -6.64
CA ASP A 141 8.21 16.25 -6.23
C ASP A 141 8.72 16.06 -4.79
N THR A 142 7.86 15.53 -3.90
CA THR A 142 8.26 15.24 -2.50
C THR A 142 9.25 14.08 -2.45
N THR A 143 9.06 13.07 -3.29
CA THR A 143 9.99 11.94 -3.46
C THR A 143 11.36 12.44 -3.93
N ALA A 144 11.40 13.29 -4.95
CA ALA A 144 12.63 13.91 -5.45
C ALA A 144 13.33 14.74 -4.35
N LEU A 145 12.57 15.53 -3.57
CA LEU A 145 13.10 16.30 -2.46
C LEU A 145 13.77 15.41 -1.40
N ILE A 146 13.20 14.26 -1.08
CA ILE A 146 13.81 13.31 -0.14
C ILE A 146 15.14 12.82 -0.70
N PHE A 147 15.19 12.41 -1.97
CA PHE A 147 16.42 11.93 -2.60
C PHE A 147 17.50 13.00 -2.70
N ASP A 148 17.13 14.24 -3.05
CA ASP A 148 18.05 15.37 -3.13
C ASP A 148 18.64 15.76 -1.76
N SER A 149 17.95 15.44 -0.67
CA SER A 149 18.43 15.65 0.69
C SER A 149 19.47 14.63 1.15
N MET A 150 19.57 13.49 0.47
CA MET A 150 20.50 12.42 0.79
C MET A 150 21.92 12.76 0.33
N LYS A 151 22.93 12.27 1.06
CA LYS A 151 24.32 12.43 0.61
C LYS A 151 24.56 11.63 -0.66
N PRO A 152 25.33 12.16 -1.63
CA PRO A 152 25.67 11.38 -2.82
C PRO A 152 26.31 10.03 -2.46
N GLY A 153 25.78 8.94 -3.02
CA GLY A 153 26.22 7.58 -2.70
C GLY A 153 25.43 6.52 -3.44
N ALA A 154 25.76 5.25 -3.20
CA ALA A 154 25.00 4.11 -3.66
C ALA A 154 24.06 3.66 -2.53
N TYR A 155 22.79 3.55 -2.82
CA TYR A 155 21.76 3.18 -1.87
C TYR A 155 20.95 2.00 -2.39
N SER A 156 20.52 1.13 -1.49
CA SER A 156 19.52 0.11 -1.77
C SER A 156 18.10 0.70 -1.66
N SER A 157 17.14 0.04 -2.29
CA SER A 157 15.72 0.43 -2.13
C SER A 157 15.26 0.40 -0.67
N ARG A 158 15.83 -0.51 0.15
CA ARG A 158 15.58 -0.55 1.60
C ARG A 158 15.99 0.76 2.31
N GLU A 159 17.15 1.30 1.95
CA GLU A 159 17.63 2.56 2.53
C GLU A 159 16.76 3.72 2.06
N PHE A 160 16.33 3.73 0.80
CA PHE A 160 15.38 4.73 0.33
C PHE A 160 14.06 4.69 1.11
N LEU A 161 13.44 3.52 1.25
CA LEU A 161 12.18 3.39 1.99
C LEU A 161 12.35 3.76 3.48
N TRP A 162 13.55 3.58 4.04
CA TRP A 162 13.88 4.05 5.38
C TRP A 162 13.87 5.59 5.47
N GLU A 163 14.44 6.28 4.48
CA GLU A 163 14.40 7.76 4.44
C GLU A 163 12.98 8.30 4.25
N PHE A 164 12.12 7.61 3.51
CA PHE A 164 10.69 7.96 3.45
C PHE A 164 10.01 7.86 4.83
N GLY A 165 10.25 6.77 5.55
CA GLY A 165 9.72 6.59 6.90
C GLY A 165 10.22 7.66 7.87
N LYS A 166 11.51 8.01 7.78
CA LYS A 166 12.12 9.09 8.54
C LYS A 166 11.52 10.46 8.19
N TYR A 167 11.34 10.74 6.88
CA TYR A 167 10.69 11.97 6.42
C TYR A 167 9.29 12.12 7.03
N LEU A 168 8.50 11.03 7.04
CA LEU A 168 7.17 11.02 7.65
C LEU A 168 7.22 11.21 9.16
N ASP A 169 8.21 10.67 9.85
CA ASP A 169 8.41 10.86 11.29
C ASP A 169 8.75 12.31 11.65
N GLU A 170 9.58 12.97 10.83
CA GLU A 170 10.08 14.33 11.07
C GLU A 170 9.08 15.41 10.62
N ASN A 171 8.40 15.21 9.51
CA ASN A 171 7.52 16.21 8.91
C ASN A 171 6.03 15.97 9.19
N GLY A 172 5.69 14.76 9.56
CA GLY A 172 4.29 14.36 9.75
C GLY A 172 3.53 14.24 8.43
N GLY A 173 2.23 14.24 8.53
CA GLY A 173 1.28 14.17 7.42
C GLY A 173 -0.10 13.82 7.96
N PRO A 174 -1.19 14.20 7.28
CA PRO A 174 -2.55 13.98 7.77
C PRO A 174 -2.92 12.51 8.00
N LYS A 175 -2.19 11.58 7.35
CA LYS A 175 -2.45 10.14 7.35
C LYS A 175 -1.22 9.29 7.64
N VAL A 176 -0.21 9.87 8.28
CA VAL A 176 1.03 9.16 8.64
C VAL A 176 0.75 7.93 9.49
N ASP A 177 -0.16 8.03 10.45
CA ASP A 177 -0.50 6.90 11.34
C ASP A 177 -1.18 5.72 10.64
N ASP A 178 -1.58 5.88 9.39
CA ASP A 178 -2.15 4.81 8.55
C ASP A 178 -1.14 4.29 7.49
N SER A 179 0.09 4.83 7.45
CA SER A 179 1.10 4.48 6.45
C SER A 179 1.85 3.19 6.81
N VAL A 180 2.00 2.31 5.83
CA VAL A 180 2.79 1.07 5.94
C VAL A 180 4.29 1.39 6.01
N ILE A 181 4.77 2.36 5.22
CA ILE A 181 6.16 2.81 5.28
C ILE A 181 6.51 3.34 6.67
N TYR A 182 5.65 4.20 7.23
CA TYR A 182 5.86 4.73 8.57
C TYR A 182 5.81 3.64 9.65
N ALA A 183 4.83 2.74 9.58
CA ALA A 183 4.73 1.60 10.49
C ALA A 183 5.98 0.71 10.43
N ALA A 184 6.46 0.41 9.21
CA ALA A 184 7.66 -0.38 8.98
C ALA A 184 8.92 0.32 9.54
N TYR A 185 9.04 1.64 9.35
CA TYR A 185 10.11 2.45 9.94
C TYR A 185 10.09 2.36 11.48
N LYS A 186 8.93 2.59 12.12
CA LYS A 186 8.77 2.52 13.59
C LYS A 186 9.03 1.12 14.15
N LYS A 187 8.73 0.07 13.40
CA LYS A 187 8.91 -1.34 13.79
C LYS A 187 10.24 -1.93 13.33
N SER A 188 11.06 -1.18 12.59
CA SER A 188 12.31 -1.66 11.99
C SER A 188 12.10 -2.86 11.04
N VAL A 189 10.95 -2.95 10.40
CA VAL A 189 10.65 -3.93 9.36
C VAL A 189 11.22 -3.43 8.03
N PRO A 190 12.18 -4.11 7.39
CA PRO A 190 12.73 -3.67 6.13
C PRO A 190 11.73 -3.83 4.99
N ILE A 191 11.69 -2.82 4.10
CA ILE A 191 10.94 -2.88 2.84
C ILE A 191 11.94 -2.90 1.69
N PHE A 192 11.81 -3.88 0.81
CA PHE A 192 12.63 -4.04 -0.39
C PHE A 192 11.77 -3.80 -1.63
N VAL A 193 12.27 -2.99 -2.55
CA VAL A 193 11.61 -2.68 -3.83
C VAL A 193 12.60 -2.96 -4.95
N PRO A 194 12.66 -4.20 -5.48
CA PRO A 194 13.64 -4.59 -6.50
C PRO A 194 13.55 -3.79 -7.80
N ALA A 195 12.36 -3.34 -8.17
CA ALA A 195 12.10 -2.47 -9.32
C ALA A 195 11.58 -1.11 -8.82
N PHE A 196 12.44 -0.33 -8.17
CA PHE A 196 12.04 0.96 -7.58
C PHE A 196 11.52 1.94 -8.63
N SER A 197 12.11 1.94 -9.82
CA SER A 197 11.67 2.78 -10.96
C SER A 197 10.31 2.38 -11.55
N ASP A 198 9.65 1.35 -11.03
CA ASP A 198 8.27 0.99 -11.36
C ASP A 198 7.29 1.79 -10.47
N CYS A 199 7.36 3.11 -10.58
CA CYS A 199 6.49 4.11 -9.95
C CYS A 199 6.49 5.37 -10.82
N SER A 200 5.65 6.36 -10.48
CA SER A 200 5.58 7.63 -11.21
C SER A 200 6.77 8.56 -10.89
N ALA A 201 7.33 8.46 -9.70
CA ALA A 201 8.41 9.31 -9.19
C ALA A 201 9.80 8.95 -9.72
#